data_4a529fe7ae43a0a1000af4cc4f4c4964
#
_entry.id   4a529fe7ae43a0a1000af4cc4f4c4964
#
_cell.length_a   1.000
_cell.length_b   1.000
_cell.length_c   1.000
_cell.angle_alpha   90.00
_cell.angle_beta   90.00
_cell.angle_gamma   90.00
#
_symmetry.space_group_name_H-M   'P 1'
#
loop_
_entity.id
_entity.type
_entity.pdbx_description
1 polymer ?
#
loop_
_entity_poly.entity_id
_entity_poly.type
_entity_poly.pdbx_seq_one_letter_code
_entity_poly.pdbx_strand_id
1 'polypeptide(L)'
;MKRFLFSPWLLLPLLLALLSCGNIGHKKRADFVSATAVREASYAGQTPRFKALLYYSDYVEEAHRQFTHQAISFFDKLTVGDGWILEADTSLLEKGDLSQYDVIIMPDVHPGTPEERTLFEHYMEHGGGWLGFHAAAYNDLSTGWDWFRAFLGGGRFLCNTWPPQPALLEVETQDHDITRNLPEEFVCPSSEFYQWQPDPRLNPDIEVLVSLSPKNFPMGLKDIVFGGDFPVVWTNTRYRMVYLNMGHGDECFTSATQNLLFINSLRWVVSQSPSGNPFER
;
A
#
# COMPACT_ATOMS: atom_id res chain seq x y z
N MET A 1 -34.25 8.55 -65.80
CA MET A 1 -32.84 8.99 -65.94
C MET A 1 -32.67 10.35 -65.33
N LYS A 2 -32.14 10.41 -64.10
CA LYS A 2 -31.61 11.64 -63.50
C LYS A 2 -30.31 11.26 -62.82
N ARG A 3 -29.21 11.78 -63.35
CA ARG A 3 -27.84 11.63 -62.82
C ARG A 3 -27.68 12.55 -61.60
N PHE A 4 -27.29 12.01 -60.46
CA PHE A 4 -26.78 12.79 -59.35
C PHE A 4 -25.25 12.79 -59.38
N LEU A 5 -24.71 13.97 -59.54
CA LEU A 5 -23.27 14.28 -59.46
C LEU A 5 -22.82 14.25 -57.99
N PHE A 6 -21.89 13.37 -57.63
CA PHE A 6 -21.18 13.40 -56.38
C PHE A 6 -20.09 14.46 -56.41
N SER A 7 -20.16 15.40 -55.50
CA SER A 7 -19.13 16.40 -55.23
C SER A 7 -18.07 15.81 -54.32
N PRO A 8 -16.76 15.84 -54.65
CA PRO A 8 -15.68 15.30 -53.82
C PRO A 8 -15.02 16.40 -52.98
N TRP A 9 -15.70 16.89 -51.95
CA TRP A 9 -15.09 17.86 -51.03
C TRP A 9 -15.67 17.70 -49.60
N LEU A 10 -15.25 16.63 -48.89
CA LEU A 10 -15.45 16.52 -47.44
C LEU A 10 -14.63 15.32 -46.88
N LEU A 11 -13.30 15.36 -47.06
CA LEU A 11 -12.36 14.51 -46.34
C LEU A 11 -11.12 15.32 -45.95
N LEU A 12 -11.22 16.11 -44.92
CA LEU A 12 -10.19 16.60 -44.00
C LEU A 12 -10.91 17.60 -43.06
N PRO A 13 -10.95 17.44 -41.74
CA PRO A 13 -9.85 17.18 -40.82
C PRO A 13 -10.23 16.20 -39.70
N LEU A 14 -9.66 15.03 -39.70
CA LEU A 14 -9.73 14.14 -38.53
C LEU A 14 -8.34 13.56 -38.19
N LEU A 15 -7.30 14.36 -38.32
CA LEU A 15 -5.93 13.89 -38.04
C LEU A 15 -5.12 14.87 -37.20
N LEU A 16 -5.76 15.59 -36.28
CA LEU A 16 -5.06 16.54 -35.39
C LEU A 16 -5.50 16.46 -33.90
N ALA A 17 -6.10 15.35 -33.46
CA ALA A 17 -6.52 15.18 -32.08
C ALA A 17 -5.80 14.03 -31.34
N LEU A 18 -4.73 13.45 -31.89
CA LEU A 18 -4.02 12.32 -31.27
C LEU A 18 -2.59 12.67 -30.78
N LEU A 19 -2.27 13.94 -30.61
CA LEU A 19 -0.94 14.34 -30.13
C LEU A 19 -0.97 15.15 -28.81
N SER A 20 -2.02 15.04 -27.97
CA SER A 20 -2.08 15.78 -26.70
C SER A 20 -2.19 14.92 -25.45
N CYS A 21 -2.15 13.59 -25.50
CA CYS A 21 -2.23 12.74 -24.30
C CYS A 21 -0.87 12.22 -23.80
N GLY A 22 0.25 12.64 -24.41
CA GLY A 22 1.58 12.10 -24.07
C GLY A 22 2.36 12.81 -22.96
N ASN A 23 1.89 13.94 -22.40
CA ASN A 23 2.77 14.79 -21.58
C ASN A 23 2.36 14.99 -20.09
N ILE A 24 1.21 14.47 -19.65
CA ILE A 24 0.75 14.74 -18.26
C ILE A 24 1.45 13.81 -17.25
N GLY A 25 1.71 12.57 -17.64
CA GLY A 25 2.39 11.59 -16.76
C GLY A 25 3.87 11.92 -16.52
N HIS A 26 4.59 12.30 -17.58
CA HIS A 26 6.01 12.62 -17.46
C HIS A 26 6.29 13.89 -16.66
N LYS A 27 5.41 14.90 -16.75
CA LYS A 27 5.59 16.14 -15.99
C LYS A 27 5.41 15.93 -14.48
N LYS A 28 4.42 15.13 -14.07
CA LYS A 28 4.20 14.81 -12.64
C LYS A 28 5.34 13.95 -12.06
N ARG A 29 5.89 13.01 -12.82
CA ARG A 29 7.05 12.21 -12.39
C ARG A 29 8.30 13.06 -12.25
N ALA A 30 8.57 13.95 -13.20
CA ALA A 30 9.71 14.89 -13.13
C ALA A 30 9.60 15.85 -11.94
N ASP A 31 8.41 16.37 -11.66
CA ASP A 31 8.17 17.27 -10.53
C ASP A 31 8.33 16.55 -9.17
N PHE A 32 7.92 15.27 -9.08
CA PHE A 32 8.09 14.48 -7.86
C PHE A 32 9.56 14.15 -7.59
N VAL A 33 10.30 13.67 -8.58
CA VAL A 33 11.74 13.39 -8.49
C VAL A 33 12.52 14.67 -8.16
N SER A 34 12.12 15.79 -8.72
CA SER A 34 12.69 17.12 -8.42
C SER A 34 12.44 17.53 -6.96
N ALA A 35 11.24 17.27 -6.42
CA ALA A 35 10.91 17.55 -5.02
C ALA A 35 11.73 16.69 -4.04
N THR A 36 11.93 15.40 -4.35
CA THR A 36 12.79 14.51 -3.56
C THR A 36 14.24 14.95 -3.59
N ALA A 37 14.80 15.27 -4.76
CA ALA A 37 16.15 15.77 -4.91
C ALA A 37 16.38 17.13 -4.22
N VAL A 38 15.40 18.02 -4.24
CA VAL A 38 15.43 19.31 -3.51
C VAL A 38 15.44 19.08 -2.00
N ARG A 39 14.72 18.05 -1.51
CA ARG A 39 14.70 17.69 -0.08
C ARG A 39 15.99 17.03 0.37
N GLU A 40 16.56 16.13 -0.40
CA GLU A 40 17.89 15.57 -0.13
C GLU A 40 18.94 16.70 0.00
N ALA A 41 18.85 17.71 -0.83
CA ALA A 41 19.71 18.90 -0.73
C ALA A 41 19.41 19.75 0.53
N SER A 42 18.17 19.78 1.03
CA SER A 42 17.81 20.52 2.24
C SER A 42 18.24 19.82 3.53
N TYR A 43 18.47 18.50 3.50
CA TYR A 43 19.12 17.73 4.57
C TYR A 43 20.65 17.65 4.43
N ALA A 44 21.25 18.38 3.48
CA ALA A 44 22.69 18.39 3.28
C ALA A 44 23.41 18.79 4.58
N GLY A 45 23.98 17.78 5.26
CA GLY A 45 24.68 17.95 6.54
C GLY A 45 23.95 17.38 7.76
N GLN A 46 22.73 16.86 7.63
CA GLN A 46 22.03 16.11 8.68
C GLN A 46 21.84 14.66 8.25
N THR A 47 22.21 13.71 9.09
CA THR A 47 21.92 12.30 8.85
C THR A 47 20.42 12.09 9.04
N PRO A 48 19.69 11.57 8.04
CA PRO A 48 18.27 11.28 8.21
C PRO A 48 18.09 10.22 9.29
N ARG A 49 16.97 10.28 10.01
CA ARG A 49 16.65 9.29 11.05
C ARG A 49 16.51 7.89 10.47
N PHE A 50 15.85 7.79 9.30
CA PHE A 50 15.71 6.56 8.54
C PHE A 50 15.40 6.86 7.07
N LYS A 51 15.46 5.86 6.21
CA LYS A 51 15.17 5.95 4.79
C LYS A 51 14.08 4.95 4.43
N ALA A 52 13.02 5.42 3.76
CA ALA A 52 11.92 4.60 3.27
C ALA A 52 11.89 4.57 1.74
N LEU A 53 11.59 3.40 1.17
CA LEU A 53 11.24 3.24 -0.23
C LEU A 53 9.73 2.98 -0.34
N LEU A 54 9.01 3.79 -1.10
CA LEU A 54 7.64 3.51 -1.47
C LEU A 54 7.65 2.89 -2.87
N TYR A 55 7.40 1.57 -2.93
CA TYR A 55 7.33 0.81 -4.17
C TYR A 55 5.89 0.74 -4.65
N TYR A 56 5.62 1.15 -5.90
CA TYR A 56 4.28 1.24 -6.45
C TYR A 56 4.21 0.92 -7.94
N SER A 57 3.01 0.86 -8.49
CA SER A 57 2.75 0.76 -9.93
C SER A 57 1.65 1.70 -10.35
N ASP A 58 1.81 2.32 -11.53
CA ASP A 58 0.73 3.08 -12.18
C ASP A 58 -0.19 2.18 -13.03
N TYR A 59 0.17 0.90 -13.20
CA TYR A 59 -0.55 -0.09 -14.01
C TYR A 59 -1.48 -0.96 -13.15
N VAL A 60 -2.25 -0.31 -12.29
CA VAL A 60 -3.23 -0.93 -11.40
C VAL A 60 -4.61 -0.34 -11.64
N GLU A 61 -5.65 -0.93 -11.05
CA GLU A 61 -6.99 -0.39 -11.06
C GLU A 61 -7.02 1.06 -10.55
N GLU A 62 -7.97 1.87 -11.06
CA GLU A 62 -8.08 3.30 -10.75
C GLU A 62 -8.14 3.59 -9.24
N ALA A 63 -8.93 2.82 -8.49
CA ALA A 63 -9.07 3.02 -7.05
C ALA A 63 -7.75 2.75 -6.30
N HIS A 64 -6.98 1.74 -6.71
CA HIS A 64 -5.66 1.42 -6.18
C HIS A 64 -4.64 2.52 -6.51
N ARG A 65 -4.71 3.06 -7.73
CA ARG A 65 -3.86 4.18 -8.14
C ARG A 65 -4.16 5.46 -7.36
N GLN A 66 -5.45 5.75 -7.10
CA GLN A 66 -5.87 6.88 -6.28
C GLN A 66 -5.34 6.74 -4.85
N PHE A 67 -5.49 5.56 -4.24
CA PHE A 67 -4.91 5.27 -2.93
C PHE A 67 -3.39 5.48 -2.94
N THR A 68 -2.68 4.93 -3.91
CA THR A 68 -1.22 5.05 -4.05
C THR A 68 -0.76 6.50 -4.10
N HIS A 69 -1.42 7.36 -4.90
CA HIS A 69 -1.07 8.76 -4.99
C HIS A 69 -1.34 9.52 -3.68
N GLN A 70 -2.41 9.16 -2.96
CA GLN A 70 -2.67 9.71 -1.63
C GLN A 70 -1.64 9.22 -0.60
N ALA A 71 -1.24 7.94 -0.66
CA ALA A 71 -0.20 7.38 0.21
C ALA A 71 1.14 8.10 0.01
N ILE A 72 1.58 8.30 -1.22
CA ILE A 72 2.79 9.07 -1.53
C ILE A 72 2.71 10.46 -0.89
N SER A 73 1.59 11.18 -1.11
CA SER A 73 1.39 12.52 -0.54
C SER A 73 1.35 12.52 0.99
N PHE A 74 0.74 11.50 1.59
CA PHE A 74 0.61 11.36 3.04
C PHE A 74 1.98 11.13 3.69
N PHE A 75 2.72 10.12 3.24
CA PHE A 75 4.03 9.80 3.79
C PHE A 75 5.06 10.88 3.50
N ASP A 76 5.00 11.52 2.33
CA ASP A 76 5.87 12.63 2.00
C ASP A 76 5.72 13.81 2.97
N LYS A 77 4.49 14.14 3.37
CA LYS A 77 4.25 15.20 4.38
C LYS A 77 4.85 14.87 5.74
N LEU A 78 4.88 13.59 6.13
CA LEU A 78 5.47 13.18 7.41
C LEU A 78 6.99 13.36 7.44
N THR A 79 7.66 13.31 6.28
CA THR A 79 9.13 13.50 6.23
C THR A 79 9.58 14.84 6.80
N VAL A 80 8.76 15.88 6.62
CA VAL A 80 9.09 17.26 7.02
C VAL A 80 9.19 17.42 8.54
N GLY A 81 8.34 16.69 9.30
CA GLY A 81 8.32 16.78 10.77
C GLY A 81 9.31 15.84 11.46
N ASP A 82 9.53 14.68 10.87
CA ASP A 82 10.22 13.57 11.52
C ASP A 82 11.68 13.38 11.04
N GLY A 83 12.14 14.14 10.06
CA GLY A 83 13.56 14.15 9.63
C GLY A 83 14.03 12.86 8.96
N TRP A 84 13.20 12.22 8.11
CA TRP A 84 13.51 11.02 7.35
C TRP A 84 13.35 11.24 5.85
N ILE A 85 13.81 10.31 5.02
CA ILE A 85 13.79 10.40 3.56
C ILE A 85 12.80 9.39 3.00
N LEU A 86 11.93 9.83 2.06
CA LEU A 86 11.07 9.00 1.25
C LEU A 86 11.54 9.04 -0.20
N GLU A 87 11.86 7.87 -0.75
CA GLU A 87 11.97 7.65 -2.18
C GLU A 87 10.73 6.91 -2.67
N ALA A 88 10.20 7.26 -3.85
CA ALA A 88 9.11 6.53 -4.49
C ALA A 88 9.58 6.02 -5.85
N ASP A 89 9.37 4.73 -6.13
CA ASP A 89 9.82 4.09 -7.36
C ASP A 89 8.91 2.94 -7.79
N THR A 90 8.94 2.63 -9.07
CA THR A 90 8.16 1.54 -9.70
C THR A 90 8.99 0.29 -9.96
N SER A 91 10.28 0.27 -9.58
CA SER A 91 11.18 -0.88 -9.76
C SER A 91 12.08 -1.05 -8.55
N LEU A 92 12.04 -2.24 -7.95
CA LEU A 92 12.98 -2.63 -6.90
C LEU A 92 14.38 -2.90 -7.49
N LEU A 93 14.43 -3.43 -8.71
CA LEU A 93 15.69 -3.79 -9.37
C LEU A 93 16.57 -2.57 -9.66
N GLU A 94 15.95 -1.43 -9.99
CA GLU A 94 16.69 -0.18 -10.23
C GLU A 94 17.37 0.36 -8.96
N LYS A 95 16.89 -0.04 -7.78
CA LYS A 95 17.49 0.33 -6.49
C LYS A 95 18.73 -0.51 -6.14
N GLY A 96 18.83 -1.71 -6.72
CA GLY A 96 19.94 -2.63 -6.48
C GLY A 96 19.95 -3.14 -5.05
N ASP A 97 20.75 -2.53 -4.18
CA ASP A 97 20.81 -2.90 -2.76
C ASP A 97 19.68 -2.26 -1.96
N LEU A 98 18.73 -3.09 -1.49
CA LEU A 98 17.62 -2.65 -0.65
C LEU A 98 18.00 -2.45 0.82
N SER A 99 19.18 -2.90 1.27
CA SER A 99 19.62 -2.78 2.66
C SER A 99 19.82 -1.31 3.10
N GLN A 100 19.90 -0.39 2.15
CA GLN A 100 19.93 1.04 2.40
C GLN A 100 18.60 1.61 2.92
N TYR A 101 17.49 0.86 2.82
CA TYR A 101 16.16 1.29 3.27
C TYR A 101 15.81 0.60 4.59
N ASP A 102 15.35 1.35 5.56
CA ASP A 102 14.84 0.84 6.84
C ASP A 102 13.45 0.23 6.71
N VAL A 103 12.68 0.69 5.72
CA VAL A 103 11.33 0.17 5.42
C VAL A 103 11.00 0.30 3.94
N ILE A 104 10.32 -0.71 3.40
CA ILE A 104 9.66 -0.66 2.09
C ILE A 104 8.15 -0.54 2.33
N ILE A 105 7.56 0.54 1.82
CA ILE A 105 6.12 0.80 1.85
C ILE A 105 5.54 0.36 0.52
N MET A 106 4.57 -0.53 0.55
CA MET A 106 3.86 -1.00 -0.64
C MET A 106 2.38 -0.65 -0.53
N PRO A 107 1.93 0.45 -1.17
CA PRO A 107 0.55 0.88 -1.04
C PRO A 107 -0.46 -0.08 -1.69
N ASP A 108 -0.13 -0.65 -2.87
CA ASP A 108 -1.14 -1.44 -3.59
C ASP A 108 -0.56 -2.47 -4.57
N VAL A 109 0.73 -2.76 -4.47
CA VAL A 109 1.39 -3.72 -5.35
C VAL A 109 2.48 -4.47 -4.60
N HIS A 110 2.69 -5.72 -4.94
CA HIS A 110 3.86 -6.51 -4.53
C HIS A 110 4.78 -6.77 -5.72
N PRO A 111 6.04 -7.21 -5.49
CA PRO A 111 6.97 -7.60 -6.55
C PRO A 111 6.37 -8.58 -7.55
N GLY A 112 6.40 -8.22 -8.83
CA GLY A 112 5.77 -8.99 -9.91
C GLY A 112 6.69 -10.02 -10.54
N THR A 113 7.97 -9.67 -10.75
CA THR A 113 8.95 -10.54 -11.41
C THR A 113 9.67 -11.47 -10.44
N PRO A 114 10.15 -12.64 -10.87
CA PRO A 114 10.94 -13.53 -10.01
C PRO A 114 12.18 -12.84 -9.42
N GLU A 115 12.81 -11.96 -10.16
CA GLU A 115 13.99 -11.22 -9.74
C GLU A 115 13.67 -10.23 -8.63
N GLU A 116 12.60 -9.46 -8.75
CA GLU A 116 12.14 -8.54 -7.70
C GLU A 116 11.67 -9.30 -6.45
N ARG A 117 11.01 -10.45 -6.63
CA ARG A 117 10.61 -11.33 -5.52
C ARG A 117 11.81 -11.81 -4.74
N THR A 118 12.84 -12.32 -5.44
CA THR A 118 14.09 -12.77 -4.82
C THR A 118 14.79 -11.64 -4.06
N LEU A 119 14.81 -10.43 -4.64
CA LEU A 119 15.40 -9.26 -4.00
C LEU A 119 14.64 -8.85 -2.74
N PHE A 120 13.32 -8.87 -2.78
CA PHE A 120 12.47 -8.56 -1.63
C PHE A 120 12.57 -9.63 -0.54
N GLU A 121 12.54 -10.93 -0.89
CA GLU A 121 12.76 -12.02 0.06
C GLU A 121 14.10 -11.84 0.79
N HIS A 122 15.18 -11.62 0.04
CA HIS A 122 16.49 -11.39 0.62
C HIS A 122 16.49 -10.20 1.60
N TYR A 123 15.86 -9.09 1.21
CA TYR A 123 15.74 -7.92 2.07
C TYR A 123 15.02 -8.24 3.39
N MET A 124 13.88 -8.93 3.32
CA MET A 124 13.08 -9.28 4.51
C MET A 124 13.80 -10.30 5.41
N GLU A 125 14.44 -11.33 4.83
CA GLU A 125 15.20 -12.36 5.57
C GLU A 125 16.44 -11.79 6.27
N HIS A 126 16.91 -10.61 5.85
CA HIS A 126 18.04 -9.92 6.48
C HIS A 126 17.59 -8.75 7.38
N GLY A 127 16.34 -8.79 7.87
CA GLY A 127 15.83 -7.85 8.84
C GLY A 127 15.28 -6.54 8.26
N GLY A 128 14.95 -6.53 6.98
CA GLY A 128 14.24 -5.44 6.33
C GLY A 128 12.87 -5.18 6.96
N GLY A 129 12.35 -3.96 6.81
CA GLY A 129 11.01 -3.57 7.28
C GLY A 129 10.01 -3.49 6.14
N TRP A 130 8.77 -3.92 6.36
CA TRP A 130 7.70 -3.82 5.37
C TRP A 130 6.41 -3.24 5.96
N LEU A 131 5.80 -2.31 5.20
CA LEU A 131 4.49 -1.75 5.46
C LEU A 131 3.64 -1.94 4.19
N GLY A 132 2.75 -2.90 4.20
CA GLY A 132 1.92 -3.24 3.04
C GLY A 132 0.46 -2.90 3.24
N PHE A 133 -0.15 -2.39 2.18
CA PHE A 133 -1.55 -2.03 2.17
C PHE A 133 -2.32 -2.84 1.12
N HIS A 134 -3.53 -3.23 1.48
CA HIS A 134 -4.54 -3.76 0.58
C HIS A 134 -3.99 -4.79 -0.44
N ALA A 135 -4.01 -4.47 -1.73
CA ALA A 135 -3.57 -5.36 -2.79
C ALA A 135 -2.05 -5.65 -2.78
N ALA A 136 -1.26 -4.94 -1.98
CA ALA A 136 0.13 -5.31 -1.75
C ALA A 136 0.29 -6.71 -1.14
N ALA A 137 -0.74 -7.22 -0.43
CA ALA A 137 -0.76 -8.59 0.10
C ALA A 137 -1.56 -9.57 -0.77
N TYR A 138 -2.14 -9.12 -1.88
CA TYR A 138 -2.93 -10.01 -2.73
C TYR A 138 -2.13 -11.23 -3.14
N ASN A 139 -2.64 -12.40 -2.80
CA ASN A 139 -2.04 -13.66 -3.19
C ASN A 139 -3.14 -14.71 -3.33
N ASP A 140 -3.32 -15.18 -4.54
CA ASP A 140 -4.19 -16.30 -4.89
C ASP A 140 -3.37 -17.51 -5.36
N LEU A 141 -4.05 -18.50 -5.94
CA LEU A 141 -3.35 -19.67 -6.49
C LEU A 141 -2.43 -19.32 -7.67
N SER A 142 -2.75 -18.28 -8.44
CA SER A 142 -1.98 -17.87 -9.62
C SER A 142 -0.72 -17.08 -9.27
N THR A 143 -0.67 -16.49 -8.09
CA THR A 143 0.48 -15.70 -7.62
C THR A 143 1.75 -16.56 -7.53
N GLY A 144 1.61 -17.85 -7.14
CA GLY A 144 2.71 -18.81 -7.19
C GLY A 144 3.96 -18.40 -6.38
N TRP A 145 3.79 -17.72 -5.25
CA TRP A 145 4.86 -17.22 -4.40
C TRP A 145 4.69 -17.71 -2.96
N ASP A 146 5.12 -18.94 -2.70
CA ASP A 146 4.87 -19.62 -1.43
C ASP A 146 5.58 -18.96 -0.24
N TRP A 147 6.77 -18.40 -0.44
CA TRP A 147 7.45 -17.64 0.59
C TRP A 147 6.59 -16.45 1.05
N PHE A 148 6.08 -15.65 0.10
CA PHE A 148 5.25 -14.49 0.40
C PHE A 148 3.96 -14.87 1.11
N ARG A 149 3.32 -15.95 0.71
CA ARG A 149 2.17 -16.50 1.41
C ARG A 149 2.49 -16.85 2.87
N ALA A 150 3.62 -17.51 3.12
CA ALA A 150 4.07 -17.82 4.48
C ALA A 150 4.41 -16.55 5.28
N PHE A 151 5.07 -15.59 4.65
CA PHE A 151 5.38 -14.27 5.20
C PHE A 151 4.13 -13.52 5.67
N LEU A 152 3.02 -13.59 4.91
CA LEU A 152 1.73 -13.00 5.24
C LEU A 152 0.91 -13.80 6.27
N GLY A 153 1.36 -14.96 6.71
CA GLY A 153 0.67 -15.78 7.70
C GLY A 153 0.01 -17.06 7.15
N GLY A 154 0.20 -17.37 5.87
CA GLY A 154 -0.26 -18.61 5.24
C GLY A 154 -1.60 -18.53 4.53
N GLY A 155 -2.39 -17.49 4.76
CA GLY A 155 -3.67 -17.27 4.08
C GLY A 155 -3.51 -16.90 2.61
N ARG A 156 -4.44 -17.39 1.77
CA ARG A 156 -4.65 -16.89 0.41
C ARG A 156 -5.88 -16.01 0.36
N PHE A 157 -5.87 -15.03 -0.52
CA PHE A 157 -7.06 -14.24 -0.83
C PHE A 157 -8.19 -15.16 -1.28
N LEU A 158 -9.33 -15.04 -0.64
CA LEU A 158 -10.53 -15.82 -0.94
C LEU A 158 -11.58 -14.97 -1.66
N CYS A 159 -11.93 -13.85 -1.09
CA CYS A 159 -12.87 -12.86 -1.62
C CYS A 159 -12.70 -11.51 -0.91
N ASN A 160 -13.42 -10.50 -1.36
CA ASN A 160 -13.53 -9.19 -0.73
C ASN A 160 -14.99 -8.80 -0.51
N THR A 161 -15.23 -7.90 0.44
CA THR A 161 -16.51 -7.23 0.57
C THR A 161 -16.77 -6.36 -0.66
N TRP A 162 -18.03 -6.26 -1.10
CA TRP A 162 -18.41 -5.47 -2.26
C TRP A 162 -19.85 -4.95 -2.15
N PRO A 163 -20.15 -3.68 -2.50
CA PRO A 163 -19.22 -2.65 -2.99
C PRO A 163 -18.32 -2.09 -1.89
N PRO A 164 -17.27 -1.29 -2.25
CA PRO A 164 -16.49 -0.54 -1.28
C PRO A 164 -17.38 0.35 -0.45
N GLN A 165 -17.20 0.35 0.87
CA GLN A 165 -18.03 1.10 1.80
C GLN A 165 -17.29 1.37 3.11
N PRO A 166 -17.72 2.38 3.90
CA PRO A 166 -17.20 2.57 5.25
C PRO A 166 -17.53 1.37 6.13
N ALA A 167 -16.63 1.04 7.06
CA ALA A 167 -16.83 -0.08 7.96
C ALA A 167 -16.34 0.22 9.38
N LEU A 168 -17.02 -0.33 10.38
CA LEU A 168 -16.59 -0.32 11.77
C LEU A 168 -15.49 -1.35 11.96
N LEU A 169 -14.36 -0.93 12.50
CA LEU A 169 -13.23 -1.78 12.87
C LEU A 169 -13.14 -1.88 14.40
N GLU A 170 -12.76 -3.06 14.88
CA GLU A 170 -12.49 -3.35 16.29
C GLU A 170 -10.99 -3.48 16.52
N VAL A 171 -10.46 -2.76 17.51
CA VAL A 171 -9.07 -2.84 17.95
C VAL A 171 -8.97 -3.97 18.97
N GLU A 172 -8.23 -5.04 18.64
CA GLU A 172 -8.19 -6.25 19.47
C GLU A 172 -7.31 -6.14 20.70
N THR A 173 -6.31 -5.26 20.66
CA THR A 173 -5.44 -4.98 21.79
C THR A 173 -5.07 -3.51 21.82
N GLN A 174 -5.02 -2.94 23.02
CA GLN A 174 -4.55 -1.57 23.27
C GLN A 174 -3.06 -1.53 23.68
N ASP A 175 -2.49 -2.68 23.97
CA ASP A 175 -1.14 -2.79 24.55
C ASP A 175 -0.03 -2.82 23.50
N HIS A 176 -0.40 -2.83 22.20
CA HIS A 176 0.57 -2.82 21.11
C HIS A 176 0.86 -1.39 20.63
N ASP A 177 2.13 -1.08 20.30
CA ASP A 177 2.53 0.26 19.84
C ASP A 177 1.78 0.72 18.58
N ILE A 178 1.42 -0.20 17.69
CA ILE A 178 0.65 0.08 16.47
C ILE A 178 -0.76 0.60 16.83
N THR A 179 -1.39 0.06 17.85
CA THR A 179 -2.75 0.41 18.26
C THR A 179 -2.79 1.48 19.38
N ARG A 180 -1.63 1.95 19.80
CA ARG A 180 -1.53 2.96 20.86
C ARG A 180 -2.35 4.21 20.55
N ASN A 181 -3.15 4.64 21.54
CA ASN A 181 -4.04 5.81 21.44
C ASN A 181 -5.16 5.71 20.40
N LEU A 182 -5.43 4.52 19.87
CA LEU A 182 -6.65 4.29 19.10
C LEU A 182 -7.84 4.04 20.04
N PRO A 183 -9.08 4.38 19.66
CA PRO A 183 -10.26 3.93 20.38
C PRO A 183 -10.46 2.42 20.18
N GLU A 184 -11.27 1.79 21.05
CA GLU A 184 -11.61 0.37 20.94
C GLU A 184 -12.29 0.02 19.60
N GLU A 185 -13.04 0.97 19.05
CA GLU A 185 -13.70 0.86 17.75
C GLU A 185 -13.55 2.18 16.97
N PHE A 186 -13.42 2.10 15.66
CA PHE A 186 -13.45 3.28 14.79
C PHE A 186 -13.99 2.95 13.40
N VAL A 187 -14.50 3.97 12.70
CA VAL A 187 -14.97 3.82 11.33
C VAL A 187 -13.81 4.04 10.36
N CYS A 188 -13.51 2.99 9.58
CA CYS A 188 -12.67 3.09 8.40
C CYS A 188 -13.45 3.77 7.29
N PRO A 189 -12.90 4.74 6.56
CA PRO A 189 -13.49 5.26 5.33
C PRO A 189 -13.72 4.16 4.29
N SER A 190 -14.41 4.49 3.21
CA SER A 190 -14.73 3.52 2.16
C SER A 190 -13.53 2.72 1.71
N SER A 191 -13.62 1.39 1.79
CA SER A 191 -12.61 0.45 1.35
C SER A 191 -13.25 -0.91 1.06
N GLU A 192 -12.48 -1.84 0.52
CA GLU A 192 -12.79 -3.26 0.42
C GLU A 192 -12.02 -4.03 1.50
N PHE A 193 -12.65 -5.06 2.06
CA PHE A 193 -12.00 -5.90 3.07
C PHE A 193 -11.84 -7.32 2.55
N TYR A 194 -10.61 -7.83 2.63
CA TYR A 194 -10.25 -9.15 2.15
C TYR A 194 -10.51 -10.20 3.20
N GLN A 195 -11.04 -11.33 2.74
CA GLN A 195 -11.09 -12.57 3.51
C GLN A 195 -10.00 -13.52 3.04
N TRP A 196 -9.37 -14.19 4.00
CA TRP A 196 -8.23 -15.06 3.80
C TRP A 196 -8.56 -16.49 4.15
N GLN A 197 -7.96 -17.45 3.41
CA GLN A 197 -8.12 -18.88 3.74
C GLN A 197 -6.81 -19.65 3.56
N PRO A 198 -6.32 -20.37 4.62
CA PRO A 198 -6.82 -20.29 5.98
C PRO A 198 -6.72 -18.88 6.56
N ASP A 199 -7.47 -18.62 7.63
CA ASP A 199 -7.38 -17.36 8.36
C ASP A 199 -5.96 -17.16 8.90
N PRO A 200 -5.31 -16.02 8.68
CA PRO A 200 -3.98 -15.71 9.21
C PRO A 200 -3.88 -15.88 10.72
N ARG A 201 -4.96 -15.63 11.47
CA ARG A 201 -5.02 -15.81 12.93
C ARG A 201 -4.72 -17.24 13.39
N LEU A 202 -4.88 -18.24 12.54
CA LEU A 202 -4.55 -19.63 12.85
C LEU A 202 -3.04 -19.91 12.86
N ASN A 203 -2.24 -18.98 12.35
CA ASN A 203 -0.79 -19.08 12.39
C ASN A 203 -0.28 -18.48 13.72
N PRO A 204 0.45 -19.24 14.56
CA PRO A 204 0.95 -18.74 15.84
C PRO A 204 1.96 -17.60 15.73
N ASP A 205 2.55 -17.38 14.56
CA ASP A 205 3.48 -16.28 14.32
C ASP A 205 2.75 -14.95 13.97
N ILE A 206 1.41 -14.99 13.80
CA ILE A 206 0.62 -13.82 13.44
C ILE A 206 -0.08 -13.25 14.67
N GLU A 207 0.09 -11.94 14.86
CA GLU A 207 -0.65 -11.15 15.83
C GLU A 207 -1.61 -10.23 15.09
N VAL A 208 -2.92 -10.50 15.22
CA VAL A 208 -3.99 -9.67 14.67
C VAL A 208 -4.26 -8.52 15.64
N LEU A 209 -4.22 -7.30 15.13
CA LEU A 209 -4.33 -6.08 15.92
C LEU A 209 -5.67 -5.36 15.72
N VAL A 210 -6.25 -5.47 14.52
CA VAL A 210 -7.53 -4.86 14.16
C VAL A 210 -8.31 -5.82 13.26
N SER A 211 -9.61 -5.95 13.52
CA SER A 211 -10.55 -6.78 12.75
C SER A 211 -11.75 -5.97 12.28
N LEU A 212 -12.42 -6.50 11.26
CA LEU A 212 -13.72 -5.99 10.84
C LEU A 212 -14.78 -6.38 11.86
N SER A 213 -15.50 -5.39 12.42
CA SER A 213 -16.53 -5.66 13.42
C SER A 213 -17.68 -6.50 12.85
N PRO A 214 -18.14 -7.53 13.57
CA PRO A 214 -19.35 -8.29 13.19
C PRO A 214 -20.61 -7.39 13.07
N LYS A 215 -20.62 -6.22 13.69
CA LYS A 215 -21.72 -5.25 13.62
C LYS A 215 -21.94 -4.69 12.20
N ASN A 216 -20.95 -4.81 11.31
CA ASN A 216 -21.08 -4.35 9.93
C ASN A 216 -22.00 -5.23 9.07
N PHE A 217 -22.19 -6.49 9.42
CA PHE A 217 -22.86 -7.44 8.52
C PHE A 217 -24.39 -7.35 8.57
N PRO A 218 -25.04 -7.47 7.41
CA PRO A 218 -24.49 -7.80 6.09
C PRO A 218 -23.89 -6.58 5.37
N MET A 219 -22.72 -6.75 4.72
CA MET A 219 -22.04 -5.72 3.96
C MET A 219 -22.26 -5.82 2.43
N GLY A 220 -22.94 -6.86 1.96
CA GLY A 220 -23.22 -7.11 0.56
C GLY A 220 -23.30 -8.59 0.23
N LEU A 221 -23.43 -8.93 -1.05
CA LEU A 221 -23.68 -10.31 -1.46
C LEU A 221 -22.48 -11.26 -1.30
N LYS A 222 -21.26 -10.74 -1.29
CA LYS A 222 -20.05 -11.57 -1.23
C LYS A 222 -19.61 -11.92 0.18
N ASP A 223 -19.97 -11.13 1.16
CA ASP A 223 -19.66 -11.33 2.58
C ASP A 223 -20.46 -12.46 3.24
N ILE A 224 -21.64 -12.75 2.71
CA ILE A 224 -22.56 -13.73 3.27
C ILE A 224 -22.07 -15.17 3.09
N VAL A 225 -21.22 -15.41 2.09
CA VAL A 225 -20.89 -16.78 1.65
C VAL A 225 -19.98 -17.50 2.65
N PHE A 226 -19.22 -16.78 3.43
CA PHE A 226 -18.17 -17.40 4.22
C PHE A 226 -18.24 -17.14 5.70
N GLY A 227 -19.06 -16.23 6.19
CA GLY A 227 -19.16 -15.86 7.62
C GLY A 227 -17.81 -16.04 8.32
N GLY A 228 -17.45 -15.27 9.27
CA GLY A 228 -16.23 -15.55 9.98
C GLY A 228 -15.43 -14.33 10.37
N ASP A 229 -14.17 -14.55 10.63
CA ASP A 229 -13.23 -13.55 11.05
C ASP A 229 -12.62 -12.81 9.84
N PHE A 230 -12.45 -11.50 9.98
CA PHE A 230 -11.85 -10.65 8.97
C PHE A 230 -10.72 -9.84 9.61
N PRO A 231 -9.52 -10.42 9.77
CA PRO A 231 -8.34 -9.66 10.16
C PRO A 231 -8.07 -8.54 9.16
N VAL A 232 -7.92 -7.33 9.66
CA VAL A 232 -7.71 -6.12 8.84
C VAL A 232 -6.29 -5.60 9.00
N VAL A 233 -5.72 -5.70 10.21
CA VAL A 233 -4.34 -5.32 10.50
C VAL A 233 -3.67 -6.39 11.31
N TRP A 234 -2.49 -6.82 10.86
CA TRP A 234 -1.67 -7.78 11.60
C TRP A 234 -0.18 -7.59 11.38
N THR A 235 0.60 -8.17 12.28
CA THR A 235 2.04 -8.32 12.18
C THR A 235 2.45 -9.78 12.25
N ASN A 236 3.68 -10.09 11.83
CA ASN A 236 4.29 -11.40 11.92
C ASN A 236 5.51 -11.32 12.84
N THR A 237 5.52 -12.10 13.92
CA THR A 237 6.59 -12.07 14.94
C THR A 237 7.97 -12.47 14.39
N ARG A 238 8.02 -13.10 13.22
CA ARG A 238 9.29 -13.49 12.54
C ARG A 238 9.88 -12.38 11.68
N TYR A 239 9.09 -11.35 11.35
CA TYR A 239 9.48 -10.30 10.41
C TYR A 239 9.06 -8.92 10.92
N ARG A 240 9.82 -7.91 10.56
CA ARG A 240 9.45 -6.50 10.78
C ARG A 240 8.42 -6.07 9.74
N MET A 241 7.20 -6.53 9.88
CA MET A 241 6.15 -6.27 8.90
C MET A 241 4.83 -5.87 9.55
N VAL A 242 4.09 -5.02 8.87
CA VAL A 242 2.69 -4.73 9.15
C VAL A 242 1.92 -4.79 7.84
N TYR A 243 0.83 -5.53 7.85
CA TYR A 243 -0.17 -5.47 6.80
C TYR A 243 -1.41 -4.71 7.27
N LEU A 244 -1.92 -3.84 6.40
CA LEU A 244 -3.15 -3.08 6.60
C LEU A 244 -4.07 -3.32 5.39
N ASN A 245 -5.27 -3.85 5.60
CA ASN A 245 -6.17 -4.16 4.49
C ASN A 245 -6.83 -2.92 3.86
N MET A 246 -6.75 -1.76 4.49
CA MET A 246 -7.26 -0.51 3.93
C MET A 246 -6.39 -0.08 2.75
N GLY A 247 -7.02 0.36 1.64
CA GLY A 247 -6.24 0.74 0.45
C GLY A 247 -7.05 0.90 -0.84
N HIS A 248 -8.37 0.90 -0.77
CA HIS A 248 -9.20 1.01 -1.97
C HIS A 248 -9.88 2.40 -2.04
N GLY A 249 -9.40 3.26 -2.94
CA GLY A 249 -9.95 4.60 -3.20
C GLY A 249 -9.18 5.73 -2.50
N ASP A 250 -9.62 6.95 -2.76
CA ASP A 250 -8.98 8.19 -2.32
C ASP A 250 -9.45 8.68 -0.92
N GLU A 251 -10.47 8.06 -0.35
CA GLU A 251 -11.01 8.45 0.95
C GLU A 251 -10.22 7.89 2.15
N CYS A 252 -9.34 6.89 1.93
CA CYS A 252 -8.66 6.17 3.01
C CYS A 252 -7.84 7.06 3.96
N PHE A 253 -7.39 8.23 3.52
CA PHE A 253 -6.61 9.16 4.34
C PHE A 253 -7.46 10.29 4.96
N THR A 254 -8.79 10.22 4.90
CA THR A 254 -9.69 11.25 5.47
C THR A 254 -9.97 11.05 6.97
N SER A 255 -9.74 9.85 7.52
CA SER A 255 -9.93 9.55 8.94
C SER A 255 -8.68 9.84 9.75
N ALA A 256 -8.76 10.73 10.75
CA ALA A 256 -7.64 11.02 11.64
C ALA A 256 -7.21 9.79 12.46
N THR A 257 -8.16 8.96 12.91
CA THR A 257 -7.87 7.73 13.65
C THR A 257 -7.13 6.71 12.78
N GLN A 258 -7.58 6.51 11.53
CA GLN A 258 -6.91 5.63 10.59
C GLN A 258 -5.52 6.15 10.22
N ASN A 259 -5.36 7.45 10.04
CA ASN A 259 -4.06 8.07 9.80
C ASN A 259 -3.10 7.85 10.99
N LEU A 260 -3.60 7.91 12.23
CA LEU A 260 -2.80 7.58 13.41
C LEU A 260 -2.34 6.12 13.40
N LEU A 261 -3.22 5.18 13.03
CA LEU A 261 -2.85 3.77 12.84
C LEU A 261 -1.74 3.61 11.81
N PHE A 262 -1.82 4.29 10.66
CA PHE A 262 -0.79 4.25 9.61
C PHE A 262 0.55 4.80 10.10
N ILE A 263 0.54 5.91 10.83
CA ILE A 263 1.73 6.52 11.42
C ILE A 263 2.35 5.60 12.47
N ASN A 264 1.54 5.04 13.36
CA ASN A 264 2.00 4.10 14.37
C ASN A 264 2.62 2.85 13.75
N SER A 265 2.00 2.31 12.68
CA SER A 265 2.49 1.15 11.95
C SER A 265 3.87 1.41 11.33
N LEU A 266 4.05 2.56 10.66
CA LEU A 266 5.34 2.96 10.12
C LEU A 266 6.40 3.08 11.22
N ARG A 267 6.07 3.78 12.30
CA ARG A 267 6.99 3.99 13.44
C ARG A 267 7.37 2.68 14.09
N TRP A 268 6.43 1.78 14.28
CA TRP A 268 6.71 0.46 14.85
C TRP A 268 7.66 -0.34 13.97
N VAL A 269 7.39 -0.46 12.66
CA VAL A 269 8.28 -1.17 11.73
C VAL A 269 9.70 -0.61 11.79
N VAL A 270 9.85 0.71 11.79
CA VAL A 270 11.17 1.35 11.78
C VAL A 270 11.87 1.22 13.15
N SER A 271 11.13 1.29 14.28
CA SER A 271 11.71 1.17 15.63
C SER A 271 12.30 -0.21 15.91
N GLN A 272 11.80 -1.26 15.24
CA GLN A 272 12.32 -2.62 15.32
C GLN A 272 13.58 -2.86 14.46
N SER A 273 14.18 -1.80 13.89
CA SER A 273 15.35 -1.93 13.03
C SER A 273 16.55 -2.54 13.76
N PRO A 274 17.29 -3.48 13.14
CA PRO A 274 18.55 -3.98 13.68
C PRO A 274 19.58 -2.89 13.98
N SER A 275 19.49 -1.75 13.30
CA SER A 275 20.33 -0.56 13.55
C SER A 275 19.89 0.27 14.77
N GLY A 276 18.83 -0.16 15.48
CA GLY A 276 18.25 0.50 16.65
C GLY A 276 17.14 1.49 16.31
N ASN A 277 16.38 1.87 17.34
CA ASN A 277 15.23 2.76 17.19
C ASN A 277 15.67 4.18 16.77
N PRO A 278 15.31 4.67 15.58
CA PRO A 278 15.74 5.99 15.12
C PRO A 278 15.05 7.16 15.84
N PHE A 279 13.99 6.91 16.61
CA PHE A 279 13.28 7.93 17.38
C PHE A 279 13.87 8.14 18.78
N GLU A 280 14.80 7.28 19.20
CA GLU A 280 15.51 7.38 20.49
C GLU A 280 16.91 8.00 20.36
N ARG A 281 17.31 8.37 19.13
CA ARG A 281 18.62 8.98 18.83
C ARG A 281 18.59 10.48 18.87
#